data_332666bec95320a3add23304d72a8a7d
#
_entry.id   332666bec95320a3add23304d72a8a7d
#
_cell.length_a   1.000
_cell.length_b   1.000
_cell.length_c   1.000
_cell.angle_alpha   90.00
_cell.angle_beta   90.00
_cell.angle_gamma   90.00
#
_symmetry.space_group_name_H-M   'P 1'
#
loop_
_entity.id
_entity.type
_entity.pdbx_description
1 polymer ?
#
loop_
_entity_poly.entity_id
_entity_poly.type
_entity_poly.pdbx_seq_one_letter_code
_entity_poly.pdbx_strand_id
1 'polypeptide(L)'
;MKVRKLILGFMATAFLGIAAWAQKPVLKFHADSKKFKIVQFTDLHLKWQDEWSEVAYERINQVLDEEKPDLVVFTGDIIYSQPAKDNLRRVLKTVSDRKIPFSIVFGNHDHEQGTPHQELLEVAQSLPYNLTVDEVPEISGDGNYALAVRSSDDKKDAAVLYCFDSNAYSSIKGIDGYDYIKFDQIDWYRNRSQAFTEANGGTPLLSLAFFHIPLPEYHQAIADENATVYGIRREKACAPALNSGLFTAMKEQGDVKGVFVGHDHDNDYAVYWQGILLAYGRFSGGPTEYNHLPNGARIIELDEASGKYATWIRTKKGVEQYTIFPDSYVKD
;
A
#
# COMPACT_ATOMS: atom_id res chain seq x y z
N MET A 1 41.90 3.45 72.18
CA MET A 1 40.62 3.18 71.55
C MET A 1 40.61 3.75 70.11
N LYS A 2 40.73 2.85 69.10
CA LYS A 2 40.72 3.29 67.68
C LYS A 2 39.36 2.95 67.09
N VAL A 3 38.58 3.94 66.70
CA VAL A 3 37.28 3.82 66.06
C VAL A 3 37.54 3.59 64.56
N ARG A 4 37.19 2.40 64.04
CA ARG A 4 37.19 2.10 62.61
C ARG A 4 35.87 2.59 62.00
N LYS A 5 35.94 3.54 61.07
CA LYS A 5 34.81 3.93 60.24
C LYS A 5 34.65 2.90 59.12
N LEU A 6 33.49 2.27 59.10
CA LEU A 6 33.06 1.41 57.99
C LEU A 6 32.46 2.33 56.91
N ILE A 7 33.06 2.31 55.69
CA ILE A 7 32.48 2.99 54.52
C ILE A 7 31.71 1.92 53.75
N LEU A 8 30.35 2.00 53.78
CA LEU A 8 29.49 1.24 52.88
C LEU A 8 29.48 1.92 51.50
N GLY A 9 30.13 1.29 50.53
CA GLY A 9 30.01 1.69 49.13
C GLY A 9 28.69 1.19 48.55
N PHE A 10 27.80 2.10 48.16
CA PHE A 10 26.64 1.81 47.33
C PHE A 10 27.11 1.68 45.87
N MET A 11 27.14 0.45 45.35
CA MET A 11 27.24 0.23 43.92
C MET A 11 25.84 0.45 43.28
N ALA A 12 25.69 1.62 42.66
CA ALA A 12 24.54 1.86 41.77
C ALA A 12 24.79 1.16 40.45
N THR A 13 24.17 0.02 40.23
CA THR A 13 24.09 -0.63 38.92
C THR A 13 23.13 0.16 38.04
N ALA A 14 23.69 1.02 37.17
CA ALA A 14 22.93 1.63 36.10
C ALA A 14 22.55 0.58 35.06
N PHE A 15 21.29 0.18 35.07
CA PHE A 15 20.69 -0.56 33.93
C PHE A 15 20.57 0.44 32.76
N LEU A 16 21.56 0.43 31.87
CA LEU A 16 21.42 1.00 30.53
C LEU A 16 20.46 0.10 29.78
N GLY A 17 19.18 0.47 29.76
CA GLY A 17 18.22 -0.09 28.84
C GLY A 17 18.64 0.27 27.43
N ILE A 18 19.31 -0.64 26.73
CA ILE A 18 19.52 -0.56 25.29
C ILE A 18 18.13 -0.77 24.71
N ALA A 19 17.46 0.33 24.32
CA ALA A 19 16.33 0.23 23.40
C ALA A 19 16.89 -0.39 22.12
N ALA A 20 16.68 -1.69 21.94
CA ALA A 20 16.95 -2.35 20.68
C ALA A 20 15.99 -1.71 19.65
N TRP A 21 16.52 -0.81 18.85
CA TRP A 21 15.83 -0.34 17.65
C TRP A 21 15.60 -1.58 16.80
N ALA A 22 14.36 -2.04 16.74
CA ALA A 22 14.00 -3.17 15.89
C ALA A 22 14.41 -2.79 14.48
N GLN A 23 15.35 -3.53 13.90
CA GLN A 23 15.78 -3.33 12.52
C GLN A 23 14.54 -3.45 11.64
N LYS A 24 14.30 -2.45 10.76
CA LYS A 24 13.18 -2.50 9.82
C LYS A 24 13.27 -3.78 9.00
N PRO A 25 12.16 -4.49 8.77
CA PRO A 25 12.17 -5.69 7.96
C PRO A 25 12.67 -5.40 6.54
N VAL A 26 13.50 -6.27 6.01
CA VAL A 26 13.98 -6.21 4.63
C VAL A 26 13.04 -7.04 3.77
N LEU A 27 12.45 -6.42 2.75
CA LEU A 27 11.65 -7.11 1.75
C LEU A 27 12.58 -7.84 0.78
N LYS A 28 12.27 -9.12 0.51
CA LYS A 28 13.15 -9.97 -0.30
C LYS A 28 12.37 -11.10 -0.96
N PHE A 29 12.70 -11.40 -2.21
CA PHE A 29 12.21 -12.60 -2.88
C PHE A 29 12.67 -13.87 -2.17
N HIS A 30 11.80 -14.85 -2.06
CA HIS A 30 12.14 -16.15 -1.49
C HIS A 30 13.24 -16.85 -2.31
N ALA A 31 14.24 -17.42 -1.63
CA ALA A 31 15.37 -18.03 -2.29
C ALA A 31 14.99 -19.21 -3.19
N ASP A 32 14.02 -20.01 -2.77
CA ASP A 32 13.61 -21.24 -3.47
C ASP A 32 12.58 -20.96 -4.57
N SER A 33 11.48 -20.29 -4.22
CA SER A 33 10.36 -20.05 -5.13
C SER A 33 10.59 -18.89 -6.10
N LYS A 34 11.50 -17.95 -5.78
CA LYS A 34 11.70 -16.70 -6.52
C LYS A 34 10.43 -15.83 -6.54
N LYS A 35 9.55 -15.98 -5.56
CA LYS A 35 8.29 -15.27 -5.45
C LYS A 35 8.34 -14.25 -4.29
N PHE A 36 7.51 -13.21 -4.41
CA PHE A 36 7.23 -12.24 -3.38
C PHE A 36 5.76 -11.89 -3.42
N LYS A 37 5.04 -12.13 -2.32
CA LYS A 37 3.57 -12.01 -2.28
C LYS A 37 3.13 -10.81 -1.47
N ILE A 38 2.28 -9.99 -2.07
CA ILE A 38 1.68 -8.80 -1.49
C ILE A 38 0.19 -9.03 -1.34
N VAL A 39 -0.36 -8.66 -0.18
CA VAL A 39 -1.80 -8.52 0.04
C VAL A 39 -2.14 -7.04 0.09
N GLN A 40 -3.05 -6.60 -0.76
CA GLN A 40 -3.64 -5.27 -0.71
C GLN A 40 -5.00 -5.33 -0.03
N PHE A 41 -5.13 -4.64 1.09
CA PHE A 41 -6.40 -4.28 1.71
C PHE A 41 -6.72 -2.82 1.40
N THR A 42 -8.00 -2.52 1.19
CA THR A 42 -8.46 -1.16 0.88
C THR A 42 -9.87 -0.94 1.37
N ASP A 43 -10.22 0.32 1.63
CA ASP A 43 -11.60 0.72 1.93
C ASP A 43 -12.20 -0.09 3.10
N LEU A 44 -11.47 -0.11 4.21
CA LEU A 44 -11.90 -0.84 5.42
C LEU A 44 -13.01 -0.12 6.17
N HIS A 45 -13.02 1.22 6.14
CA HIS A 45 -14.00 2.09 6.79
C HIS A 45 -14.34 1.66 8.21
N LEU A 46 -13.29 1.39 9.02
CA LEU A 46 -13.45 0.83 10.36
C LEU A 46 -14.04 1.86 11.32
N LYS A 47 -15.10 1.48 12.01
CA LYS A 47 -15.69 2.23 13.13
C LYS A 47 -15.27 1.59 14.45
N TRP A 48 -14.90 2.41 15.42
CA TRP A 48 -14.42 1.95 16.71
C TRP A 48 -15.50 1.21 17.50
N GLN A 49 -15.21 -0.01 17.95
CA GLN A 49 -16.12 -0.87 18.70
C GLN A 49 -17.48 -1.12 18.02
N ASP A 50 -17.50 -1.09 16.70
CA ASP A 50 -18.68 -1.34 15.89
C ASP A 50 -18.72 -2.80 15.41
N GLU A 51 -19.85 -3.46 15.55
CA GLU A 51 -20.02 -4.88 15.18
C GLU A 51 -19.85 -5.13 13.67
N TRP A 52 -20.21 -4.15 12.83
CA TRP A 52 -20.04 -4.26 11.38
C TRP A 52 -18.56 -4.23 10.97
N SER A 53 -17.73 -3.55 11.76
CA SER A 53 -16.28 -3.52 11.55
C SER A 53 -15.62 -4.86 11.86
N GLU A 54 -16.20 -5.70 12.72
CA GLU A 54 -15.65 -7.02 13.01
C GLU A 54 -15.64 -7.93 11.77
N VAL A 55 -16.56 -7.71 10.82
CA VAL A 55 -16.58 -8.42 9.52
C VAL A 55 -15.30 -8.17 8.72
N ALA A 56 -14.76 -6.94 8.78
CA ALA A 56 -13.48 -6.61 8.15
C ALA A 56 -12.32 -7.34 8.85
N TYR A 57 -12.30 -7.36 10.19
CA TYR A 57 -11.25 -8.07 10.94
C TYR A 57 -11.28 -9.58 10.67
N GLU A 58 -12.46 -10.21 10.58
CA GLU A 58 -12.58 -11.61 10.17
C GLU A 58 -11.99 -11.85 8.79
N ARG A 59 -12.25 -10.93 7.84
CA ARG A 59 -11.73 -11.02 6.47
C ARG A 59 -10.22 -10.87 6.45
N ILE A 60 -9.67 -9.87 7.12
CA ILE A 60 -8.22 -9.66 7.24
C ILE A 60 -7.56 -10.93 7.77
N ASN A 61 -8.06 -11.46 8.89
CA ASN A 61 -7.49 -12.66 9.51
C ASN A 61 -7.49 -13.86 8.57
N GLN A 62 -8.63 -14.13 7.90
CA GLN A 62 -8.74 -15.23 6.93
C GLN A 62 -7.74 -15.06 5.78
N VAL A 63 -7.68 -13.87 5.18
CA VAL A 63 -6.77 -13.61 4.05
C VAL A 63 -5.31 -13.82 4.47
N LEU A 64 -4.90 -13.29 5.64
CA LEU A 64 -3.54 -13.46 6.13
C LEU A 64 -3.19 -14.93 6.41
N ASP A 65 -4.13 -15.70 6.94
CA ASP A 65 -3.92 -17.12 7.25
C ASP A 65 -3.84 -17.99 5.98
N GLU A 66 -4.61 -17.67 4.95
CA GLU A 66 -4.64 -18.41 3.68
C GLU A 66 -3.51 -18.02 2.74
N GLU A 67 -3.22 -16.71 2.60
CA GLU A 67 -2.25 -16.20 1.63
C GLU A 67 -0.82 -16.15 2.15
N LYS A 68 -0.61 -15.95 3.46
CA LYS A 68 0.72 -15.85 4.09
C LYS A 68 1.63 -14.88 3.36
N PRO A 69 1.27 -13.60 3.26
CA PRO A 69 2.00 -12.62 2.46
C PRO A 69 3.36 -12.27 3.04
N ASP A 70 4.25 -11.80 2.18
CA ASP A 70 5.53 -11.19 2.55
C ASP A 70 5.38 -9.72 2.91
N LEU A 71 4.31 -9.07 2.41
CA LEU A 71 3.97 -7.68 2.66
C LEU A 71 2.45 -7.48 2.63
N VAL A 72 1.95 -6.66 3.53
CA VAL A 72 0.59 -6.10 3.45
C VAL A 72 0.66 -4.63 3.10
N VAL A 73 -0.12 -4.18 2.12
CA VAL A 73 -0.30 -2.77 1.76
C VAL A 73 -1.76 -2.39 2.00
N PHE A 74 -1.99 -1.38 2.86
CA PHE A 74 -3.30 -0.77 3.00
C PHE A 74 -3.37 0.45 2.08
N THR A 75 -4.31 0.44 1.16
CA THR A 75 -4.46 1.52 0.16
C THR A 75 -5.60 2.47 0.47
N GLY A 76 -5.61 2.99 1.70
CA GLY A 76 -6.46 4.10 2.13
C GLY A 76 -7.86 3.72 2.60
N ASP A 77 -8.55 4.72 3.13
CA ASP A 77 -9.87 4.65 3.76
C ASP A 77 -9.94 3.53 4.80
N ILE A 78 -8.92 3.56 5.70
CA ILE A 78 -8.73 2.51 6.69
C ILE A 78 -9.69 2.71 7.86
N ILE A 79 -9.87 3.96 8.31
CA ILE A 79 -10.67 4.32 9.48
C ILE A 79 -11.81 5.28 9.14
N TYR A 80 -12.92 5.15 9.88
CA TYR A 80 -14.14 5.94 9.64
C TYR A 80 -14.86 6.38 10.93
N SER A 81 -14.13 6.43 12.05
CA SER A 81 -14.65 6.99 13.32
C SER A 81 -13.55 7.35 14.31
N GLN A 82 -13.92 8.18 15.29
CA GLN A 82 -13.13 8.40 16.50
C GLN A 82 -13.20 7.16 17.44
N PRO A 83 -12.19 6.93 18.27
CA PRO A 83 -10.88 7.61 18.30
C PRO A 83 -9.96 7.10 17.18
N ALA A 84 -9.59 7.99 16.26
CA ALA A 84 -8.90 7.66 15.02
C ALA A 84 -7.57 6.90 15.24
N LYS A 85 -6.73 7.38 16.14
CA LYS A 85 -5.42 6.77 16.45
C LYS A 85 -5.54 5.34 17.01
N ASP A 86 -6.51 5.10 17.89
CA ASP A 86 -6.69 3.78 18.48
C ASP A 86 -7.32 2.82 17.47
N ASN A 87 -8.22 3.32 16.64
CA ASN A 87 -8.84 2.56 15.57
C ASN A 87 -7.78 2.10 14.55
N LEU A 88 -6.94 3.02 14.07
CA LEU A 88 -5.83 2.71 13.17
C LEU A 88 -4.83 1.74 13.84
N ARG A 89 -4.43 2.00 15.09
CA ARG A 89 -3.52 1.10 15.83
C ARG A 89 -4.07 -0.31 15.93
N ARG A 90 -5.38 -0.46 16.18
CA ARG A 90 -6.03 -1.78 16.32
C ARG A 90 -5.89 -2.59 15.04
N VAL A 91 -6.20 -2.03 13.88
CA VAL A 91 -6.13 -2.78 12.61
C VAL A 91 -4.68 -3.09 12.23
N LEU A 92 -3.78 -2.14 12.35
CA LEU A 92 -2.36 -2.36 12.01
C LEU A 92 -1.71 -3.41 12.92
N LYS A 93 -2.12 -3.49 14.20
CA LYS A 93 -1.68 -4.56 15.11
C LYS A 93 -2.12 -5.94 14.65
N THR A 94 -3.21 -6.08 13.94
CA THR A 94 -3.64 -7.38 13.38
C THR A 94 -2.57 -7.99 12.47
N VAL A 95 -1.84 -7.15 11.74
CA VAL A 95 -0.73 -7.54 10.85
C VAL A 95 0.60 -7.57 11.61
N SER A 96 0.90 -6.51 12.36
CA SER A 96 2.14 -6.36 13.12
C SER A 96 2.37 -7.50 14.14
N ASP A 97 1.33 -7.91 14.88
CA ASP A 97 1.42 -8.99 15.86
C ASP A 97 1.68 -10.37 15.20
N ARG A 98 1.35 -10.53 13.92
CA ARG A 98 1.72 -11.69 13.10
C ARG A 98 3.16 -11.61 12.55
N LYS A 99 3.88 -10.53 12.83
CA LYS A 99 5.23 -10.25 12.34
C LYS A 99 5.31 -10.17 10.80
N ILE A 100 4.24 -9.73 10.18
CA ILE A 100 4.18 -9.49 8.73
C ILE A 100 4.56 -8.03 8.48
N PRO A 101 5.52 -7.74 7.57
CA PRO A 101 5.79 -6.39 7.11
C PRO A 101 4.53 -5.74 6.54
N PHE A 102 4.32 -4.46 6.85
CA PHE A 102 3.19 -3.74 6.30
C PHE A 102 3.52 -2.28 6.00
N SER A 103 2.75 -1.70 5.10
CA SER A 103 2.77 -0.29 4.77
C SER A 103 1.35 0.25 4.54
N ILE A 104 1.18 1.56 4.67
CA ILE A 104 -0.10 2.24 4.42
C ILE A 104 0.10 3.42 3.48
N VAL A 105 -0.90 3.71 2.67
CA VAL A 105 -1.17 5.01 2.09
C VAL A 105 -2.53 5.49 2.59
N PHE A 106 -2.75 6.80 2.63
CA PHE A 106 -4.01 7.35 3.11
C PHE A 106 -5.03 7.46 1.99
N GLY A 107 -6.32 7.37 2.39
CA GLY A 107 -7.46 7.71 1.56
C GLY A 107 -8.07 9.05 1.98
N ASN A 108 -9.12 9.46 1.26
CA ASN A 108 -9.74 10.75 1.51
C ASN A 108 -10.56 10.81 2.82
N HIS A 109 -10.94 9.66 3.39
CA HIS A 109 -11.70 9.60 4.64
C HIS A 109 -10.85 9.48 5.91
N ASP A 110 -9.58 9.10 5.80
CA ASP A 110 -8.75 8.83 7.00
C ASP A 110 -8.58 10.06 7.90
N HIS A 111 -8.45 11.27 7.34
CA HIS A 111 -8.28 12.51 8.12
C HIS A 111 -9.61 13.16 8.52
N GLU A 112 -10.74 12.77 7.95
CA GLU A 112 -12.06 13.34 8.26
C GLU A 112 -12.48 13.10 9.70
N GLN A 113 -11.80 12.19 10.39
CA GLN A 113 -12.02 11.89 11.80
C GLN A 113 -11.37 12.92 12.76
N GLY A 114 -10.94 14.07 12.22
CA GLY A 114 -10.34 15.17 13.00
C GLY A 114 -8.92 14.89 13.50
N THR A 115 -8.24 13.89 12.94
CA THR A 115 -6.84 13.57 13.21
C THR A 115 -6.04 13.74 11.93
N PRO A 116 -5.06 14.63 11.86
CA PRO A 116 -4.22 14.83 10.67
C PRO A 116 -3.48 13.57 10.27
N HIS A 117 -3.21 13.39 8.97
CA HIS A 117 -2.43 12.26 8.45
C HIS A 117 -1.07 12.10 9.12
N GLN A 118 -0.38 13.19 9.43
CA GLN A 118 0.89 13.19 10.18
C GLN A 118 0.80 12.42 11.51
N GLU A 119 -0.26 12.66 12.28
CA GLU A 119 -0.46 11.98 13.56
C GLU A 119 -0.87 10.50 13.38
N LEU A 120 -1.55 10.16 12.29
CA LEU A 120 -1.86 8.79 11.92
C LEU A 120 -0.61 8.05 11.43
N LEU A 121 0.26 8.75 10.71
CA LEU A 121 1.57 8.24 10.27
C LEU A 121 2.45 7.87 11.46
N GLU A 122 2.49 8.71 12.52
CA GLU A 122 3.18 8.40 13.77
C GLU A 122 2.65 7.12 14.43
N VAL A 123 1.34 6.88 14.36
CA VAL A 123 0.74 5.62 14.86
C VAL A 123 1.29 4.43 14.10
N ALA A 124 1.31 4.47 12.77
CA ALA A 124 1.85 3.39 11.96
C ALA A 124 3.34 3.17 12.24
N GLN A 125 4.12 4.25 12.30
CA GLN A 125 5.57 4.22 12.55
C GLN A 125 5.94 3.72 13.95
N SER A 126 5.03 3.83 14.92
CA SER A 126 5.22 3.31 16.27
C SER A 126 5.15 1.77 16.38
N LEU A 127 4.63 1.10 15.35
CA LEU A 127 4.43 -0.34 15.37
C LEU A 127 5.60 -1.10 14.77
N PRO A 128 5.96 -2.27 15.33
CA PRO A 128 6.91 -3.19 14.71
C PRO A 128 6.45 -3.61 13.31
N TYR A 129 7.39 -3.94 12.44
CA TYR A 129 7.14 -4.39 11.06
C TYR A 129 6.53 -3.34 10.13
N ASN A 130 6.33 -2.11 10.60
CA ASN A 130 5.92 -1.00 9.75
C ASN A 130 7.05 -0.56 8.81
N LEU A 131 6.70 -0.36 7.53
CA LEU A 131 7.59 0.17 6.49
C LEU A 131 7.18 1.56 6.00
N THR A 132 6.02 2.04 6.41
CA THR A 132 5.53 3.37 6.03
C THR A 132 6.46 4.45 6.57
N VAL A 133 6.84 5.34 5.68
CA VAL A 133 7.63 6.52 6.00
C VAL A 133 7.08 7.71 5.21
N ASP A 134 7.45 8.90 5.60
CA ASP A 134 7.37 10.08 4.74
C ASP A 134 8.80 10.38 4.30
N GLU A 135 9.11 10.03 3.05
CA GLU A 135 10.50 10.04 2.58
C GLU A 135 10.98 11.47 2.30
N VAL A 136 10.06 12.35 1.92
CA VAL A 136 10.34 13.76 1.61
C VAL A 136 9.18 14.62 2.13
N PRO A 137 9.19 15.00 3.41
CA PRO A 137 8.09 15.74 4.02
C PRO A 137 7.83 17.15 3.44
N GLU A 138 8.71 17.62 2.57
CA GLU A 138 8.59 18.94 1.94
C GLU A 138 7.72 18.95 0.68
N ILE A 139 7.38 17.78 0.14
CA ILE A 139 6.47 17.66 -1.01
C ILE A 139 5.02 17.49 -0.57
N SER A 140 4.10 17.65 -1.50
CA SER A 140 2.66 17.48 -1.27
C SER A 140 2.31 16.07 -0.83
N GLY A 141 1.27 15.95 0.02
CA GLY A 141 0.79 14.68 0.58
C GLY A 141 1.63 14.17 1.76
N ASP A 142 1.06 13.24 2.51
CA ASP A 142 1.66 12.65 3.71
C ASP A 142 1.98 11.16 3.47
N GLY A 143 3.27 10.82 3.43
CA GLY A 143 3.70 9.42 3.25
C GLY A 143 3.90 9.02 1.80
N ASN A 144 4.72 9.78 1.06
CA ASN A 144 5.24 9.37 -0.24
C ASN A 144 6.58 8.63 -0.03
N TYR A 145 6.67 7.38 -0.48
CA TYR A 145 7.87 6.56 -0.26
C TYR A 145 8.01 5.42 -1.28
N ALA A 146 9.24 4.90 -1.39
CA ALA A 146 9.56 3.73 -2.20
C ALA A 146 10.10 2.58 -1.35
N LEU A 147 9.61 1.38 -1.58
CA LEU A 147 10.08 0.16 -0.93
C LEU A 147 10.79 -0.71 -1.95
N ALA A 148 12.08 -0.94 -1.74
CA ALA A 148 12.85 -1.87 -2.55
C ALA A 148 12.63 -3.31 -2.07
N VAL A 149 12.43 -4.24 -3.01
CA VAL A 149 12.42 -5.68 -2.78
C VAL A 149 13.72 -6.27 -3.29
N ARG A 150 14.50 -6.84 -2.38
CA ARG A 150 15.81 -7.45 -2.68
C ARG A 150 15.64 -8.70 -3.54
N SER A 151 16.62 -8.96 -4.39
CA SER A 151 16.73 -10.22 -5.12
C SER A 151 16.80 -11.42 -4.18
N SER A 152 16.40 -12.58 -4.65
CA SER A 152 16.41 -13.83 -3.87
C SER A 152 17.79 -14.25 -3.37
N ASP A 153 18.86 -13.82 -4.03
CA ASP A 153 20.25 -14.00 -3.60
C ASP A 153 20.82 -12.83 -2.78
N ASP A 154 19.97 -11.81 -2.51
CA ASP A 154 20.28 -10.64 -1.70
C ASP A 154 21.40 -9.72 -2.21
N LYS A 155 21.73 -9.79 -3.49
CA LYS A 155 22.84 -8.99 -4.03
C LYS A 155 22.41 -7.60 -4.52
N LYS A 156 21.17 -7.46 -4.99
CA LYS A 156 20.66 -6.22 -5.57
C LYS A 156 19.17 -6.06 -5.31
N ASP A 157 18.63 -4.88 -5.61
CA ASP A 157 17.20 -4.70 -5.69
C ASP A 157 16.66 -5.37 -6.97
N ALA A 158 15.50 -5.98 -6.89
CA ALA A 158 14.88 -6.72 -8.00
C ALA A 158 13.47 -6.19 -8.35
N ALA A 159 12.81 -5.50 -7.41
CA ALA A 159 11.56 -4.80 -7.67
C ALA A 159 11.45 -3.56 -6.78
N VAL A 160 10.56 -2.62 -7.15
CA VAL A 160 10.27 -1.41 -6.38
C VAL A 160 8.75 -1.23 -6.25
N LEU A 161 8.30 -0.85 -5.06
CA LEU A 161 6.91 -0.53 -4.76
C LEU A 161 6.84 0.96 -4.40
N TYR A 162 6.22 1.77 -5.26
CA TYR A 162 6.00 3.19 -5.00
C TYR A 162 4.66 3.37 -4.30
N CYS A 163 4.68 4.05 -3.18
CA CYS A 163 3.51 4.40 -2.41
C CYS A 163 3.33 5.92 -2.45
N PHE A 164 2.13 6.38 -2.85
CA PHE A 164 1.81 7.80 -2.95
C PHE A 164 0.61 8.13 -2.06
N ASP A 165 0.64 9.29 -1.43
CA ASP A 165 -0.59 9.93 -0.99
C ASP A 165 -1.27 10.52 -2.24
N SER A 166 -2.47 10.02 -2.57
CA SER A 166 -3.27 10.55 -3.70
C SER A 166 -3.99 11.85 -3.37
N ASN A 167 -3.76 12.41 -2.19
CA ASN A 167 -4.48 13.53 -1.60
C ASN A 167 -5.97 13.19 -1.35
N ALA A 168 -6.82 14.19 -1.10
CA ALA A 168 -8.23 13.96 -0.79
C ALA A 168 -9.14 14.76 -1.73
N TYR A 169 -9.49 15.98 -1.36
CA TYR A 169 -10.41 16.82 -2.13
C TYR A 169 -9.70 18.02 -2.74
N SER A 170 -10.15 18.43 -3.93
CA SER A 170 -9.58 19.57 -4.64
C SER A 170 -9.72 20.86 -3.83
N SER A 171 -8.63 21.58 -3.67
CA SER A 171 -8.60 22.93 -3.09
C SER A 171 -8.63 24.05 -4.14
N ILE A 172 -8.67 23.69 -5.43
CA ILE A 172 -8.68 24.65 -6.52
C ILE A 172 -10.07 25.21 -6.72
N LYS A 173 -10.21 26.53 -6.61
CA LYS A 173 -11.51 27.21 -6.79
C LYS A 173 -12.14 26.88 -8.14
N GLY A 174 -13.36 26.33 -8.10
CA GLY A 174 -14.14 25.97 -9.30
C GLY A 174 -13.82 24.59 -9.86
N ILE A 175 -13.00 23.80 -9.17
CA ILE A 175 -12.79 22.39 -9.44
C ILE A 175 -13.33 21.59 -8.26
N ASP A 176 -14.44 20.92 -8.49
CA ASP A 176 -15.09 20.06 -7.49
C ASP A 176 -14.55 18.62 -7.57
N GLY A 177 -14.74 17.87 -6.49
CA GLY A 177 -14.37 16.46 -6.39
C GLY A 177 -12.95 16.24 -5.83
N TYR A 178 -12.32 15.19 -6.29
CA TYR A 178 -11.05 14.72 -5.73
C TYR A 178 -9.85 15.51 -6.24
N ASP A 179 -8.81 15.55 -5.40
CA ASP A 179 -7.54 16.16 -5.74
C ASP A 179 -6.65 15.18 -6.54
N TYR A 180 -5.62 15.69 -7.19
CA TYR A 180 -4.69 14.93 -8.03
C TYR A 180 -3.34 14.79 -7.36
N ILE A 181 -2.56 13.78 -7.73
CA ILE A 181 -1.15 13.63 -7.32
C ILE A 181 -0.36 14.81 -7.91
N LYS A 182 0.32 15.57 -7.05
CA LYS A 182 0.92 16.86 -7.39
C LYS A 182 2.20 16.72 -8.23
N PHE A 183 2.61 17.82 -8.87
CA PHE A 183 3.80 17.83 -9.71
C PHE A 183 5.09 17.54 -8.93
N ASP A 184 5.18 17.98 -7.67
CA ASP A 184 6.32 17.68 -6.79
C ASP A 184 6.40 16.20 -6.40
N GLN A 185 5.25 15.53 -6.21
CA GLN A 185 5.19 14.06 -6.02
C GLN A 185 5.63 13.32 -7.30
N ILE A 186 5.25 13.83 -8.48
CA ILE A 186 5.68 13.26 -9.77
C ILE A 186 7.18 13.44 -9.96
N ASP A 187 7.71 14.61 -9.63
CA ASP A 187 9.16 14.88 -9.68
C ASP A 187 9.94 13.96 -8.74
N TRP A 188 9.45 13.78 -7.51
CA TRP A 188 10.01 12.81 -6.58
C TRP A 188 10.04 11.41 -7.18
N TYR A 189 8.92 10.93 -7.73
CA TYR A 189 8.85 9.61 -8.37
C TYR A 189 9.88 9.47 -9.50
N ARG A 190 9.95 10.44 -10.41
CA ARG A 190 10.89 10.41 -11.55
C ARG A 190 12.34 10.30 -11.07
N ASN A 191 12.71 11.08 -10.06
CA ASN A 191 14.05 11.04 -9.46
C ASN A 191 14.34 9.69 -8.80
N ARG A 192 13.37 9.11 -8.08
CA ARG A 192 13.54 7.79 -7.45
C ARG A 192 13.65 6.68 -8.49
N SER A 193 12.78 6.68 -9.49
CA SER A 193 12.80 5.72 -10.60
C SER A 193 14.13 5.76 -11.35
N GLN A 194 14.62 6.96 -11.66
CA GLN A 194 15.92 7.14 -12.30
C GLN A 194 17.06 6.58 -11.42
N ALA A 195 17.07 6.88 -10.13
CA ALA A 195 18.10 6.38 -9.21
C ALA A 195 18.12 4.85 -9.13
N PHE A 196 16.95 4.19 -9.05
CA PHE A 196 16.87 2.73 -9.08
C PHE A 196 17.33 2.14 -10.42
N THR A 197 16.97 2.79 -11.52
CA THR A 197 17.40 2.39 -12.88
C THR A 197 18.91 2.50 -13.03
N GLU A 198 19.52 3.59 -12.59
CA GLU A 198 20.97 3.78 -12.61
C GLU A 198 21.70 2.74 -11.73
N ALA A 199 21.20 2.51 -10.52
CA ALA A 199 21.73 1.49 -9.60
C ALA A 199 21.62 0.07 -10.17
N ASN A 200 20.67 -0.20 -11.07
CA ASN A 200 20.50 -1.46 -11.78
C ASN A 200 21.18 -1.46 -13.17
N GLY A 201 22.18 -0.63 -13.38
CA GLY A 201 22.97 -0.61 -14.63
C GLY A 201 22.21 -0.06 -15.84
N GLY A 202 21.30 0.88 -15.65
CA GLY A 202 20.53 1.53 -16.70
C GLY A 202 19.28 0.77 -17.16
N THR A 203 18.91 -0.32 -16.48
CA THR A 203 17.72 -1.11 -16.78
C THR A 203 16.65 -0.86 -15.72
N PRO A 204 15.44 -0.39 -16.08
CA PRO A 204 14.35 -0.21 -15.12
C PRO A 204 13.98 -1.51 -14.39
N LEU A 205 13.74 -1.43 -13.09
CA LEU A 205 13.26 -2.56 -12.28
C LEU A 205 11.76 -2.76 -12.48
N LEU A 206 11.28 -4.00 -12.29
CA LEU A 206 9.84 -4.25 -12.19
C LEU A 206 9.28 -3.44 -11.02
N SER A 207 8.41 -2.47 -11.30
CA SER A 207 7.84 -1.63 -10.28
C SER A 207 6.32 -1.65 -10.28
N LEU A 208 5.74 -1.48 -9.08
CA LEU A 208 4.30 -1.32 -8.87
C LEU A 208 4.04 -0.01 -8.13
N ALA A 209 2.89 0.62 -8.36
CA ALA A 209 2.46 1.82 -7.67
C ALA A 209 1.18 1.56 -6.86
N PHE A 210 1.12 2.09 -5.64
CA PHE A 210 0.01 1.96 -4.71
C PHE A 210 -0.43 3.34 -4.24
N PHE A 211 -1.70 3.64 -4.39
CA PHE A 211 -2.35 4.84 -3.86
C PHE A 211 -3.86 4.62 -3.77
N HIS A 212 -4.62 5.57 -3.24
CA HIS A 212 -6.03 5.37 -2.97
C HIS A 212 -6.92 5.76 -4.15
N ILE A 213 -6.92 7.04 -4.55
CA ILE A 213 -7.83 7.59 -5.57
C ILE A 213 -7.32 7.25 -6.97
N PRO A 214 -8.14 6.66 -7.86
CA PRO A 214 -7.70 6.24 -9.20
C PRO A 214 -7.29 7.42 -10.08
N LEU A 215 -6.40 7.16 -11.04
CA LEU A 215 -6.03 8.14 -12.07
C LEU A 215 -7.15 8.30 -13.12
N PRO A 216 -7.24 9.46 -13.80
CA PRO A 216 -8.17 9.66 -14.91
C PRO A 216 -8.06 8.61 -16.02
N GLU A 217 -6.90 7.98 -16.18
CA GLU A 217 -6.65 6.91 -17.16
C GLU A 217 -7.48 5.65 -16.92
N TYR A 218 -7.99 5.41 -15.70
CA TYR A 218 -8.95 4.32 -15.45
C TYR A 218 -10.23 4.50 -16.28
N HIS A 219 -10.69 5.75 -16.49
CA HIS A 219 -11.79 6.04 -17.39
C HIS A 219 -11.46 5.79 -18.85
N GLN A 220 -10.26 6.20 -19.27
CA GLN A 220 -9.82 6.03 -20.65
C GLN A 220 -9.66 4.56 -21.00
N ALA A 221 -9.01 3.80 -20.10
CA ALA A 221 -8.77 2.37 -20.29
C ALA A 221 -10.07 1.57 -20.41
N ILE A 222 -11.05 1.84 -19.55
CA ILE A 222 -12.32 1.08 -19.56
C ILE A 222 -13.27 1.52 -20.68
N ALA A 223 -13.05 2.67 -21.29
CA ALA A 223 -13.82 3.17 -22.43
C ALA A 223 -13.34 2.58 -23.77
N ASP A 224 -12.16 1.97 -23.81
CA ASP A 224 -11.66 1.27 -25.00
C ASP A 224 -12.39 -0.07 -25.15
N GLU A 225 -13.19 -0.21 -26.22
CA GLU A 225 -13.94 -1.42 -26.53
C GLU A 225 -13.05 -2.66 -26.73
N ASN A 226 -11.77 -2.47 -27.05
CA ASN A 226 -10.81 -3.55 -27.25
C ASN A 226 -10.02 -3.88 -25.96
N ALA A 227 -10.23 -3.15 -24.87
CA ALA A 227 -9.52 -3.39 -23.64
C ALA A 227 -9.82 -4.78 -23.08
N THR A 228 -8.77 -5.48 -22.67
CA THR A 228 -8.92 -6.74 -21.92
C THR A 228 -9.14 -6.39 -20.46
N VAL A 229 -10.32 -6.73 -19.94
CA VAL A 229 -10.76 -6.43 -18.57
C VAL A 229 -11.05 -7.74 -17.84
N TYR A 230 -10.50 -7.88 -16.65
CA TYR A 230 -10.86 -8.95 -15.70
C TYR A 230 -11.43 -8.32 -14.45
N GLY A 231 -12.50 -8.91 -13.92
CA GLY A 231 -13.13 -8.44 -12.70
C GLY A 231 -14.46 -7.76 -12.92
N ILE A 232 -14.92 -7.06 -11.89
CA ILE A 232 -16.26 -6.48 -11.82
C ILE A 232 -16.14 -4.95 -11.81
N ARG A 233 -16.91 -4.31 -12.66
CA ARG A 233 -17.15 -2.87 -12.68
C ARG A 233 -18.63 -2.61 -12.50
N ARG A 234 -18.98 -1.98 -11.39
CA ARG A 234 -20.37 -1.60 -11.11
C ARG A 234 -20.57 -0.09 -10.97
N GLU A 235 -19.49 0.64 -10.84
CA GLU A 235 -19.54 2.09 -10.74
C GLU A 235 -18.47 2.76 -11.61
N LYS A 236 -18.67 4.06 -11.81
CA LYS A 236 -17.73 4.90 -12.53
C LYS A 236 -16.51 5.12 -11.67
N ALA A 237 -15.31 5.09 -12.27
CA ALA A 237 -14.10 5.48 -11.56
C ALA A 237 -14.19 6.95 -11.09
N CYS A 238 -14.10 7.19 -9.78
CA CYS A 238 -14.19 8.53 -9.18
C CYS A 238 -12.82 9.21 -9.14
N ALA A 239 -12.22 9.35 -10.31
CA ALA A 239 -10.93 10.00 -10.48
C ALA A 239 -11.00 11.54 -10.37
N PRO A 240 -9.87 12.21 -10.09
CA PRO A 240 -9.77 13.67 -10.15
C PRO A 240 -10.24 14.25 -11.48
N ALA A 241 -10.84 15.44 -11.43
CA ALA A 241 -11.20 16.18 -12.65
C ALA A 241 -9.98 16.66 -13.43
N LEU A 242 -8.85 16.86 -12.74
CA LEU A 242 -7.58 17.29 -13.34
C LEU A 242 -6.60 16.11 -13.42
N ASN A 243 -5.90 16.02 -14.55
CA ASN A 243 -4.84 15.04 -14.75
C ASN A 243 -3.47 15.74 -14.66
N SER A 244 -2.64 15.31 -13.74
CA SER A 244 -1.29 15.86 -13.54
C SER A 244 -0.21 15.19 -14.41
N GLY A 245 -0.54 14.08 -15.07
CA GLY A 245 0.39 13.36 -15.94
C GLY A 245 1.25 12.30 -15.25
N LEU A 246 0.91 11.83 -14.05
CA LEU A 246 1.64 10.76 -13.39
C LEU A 246 1.71 9.49 -14.26
N PHE A 247 0.61 9.11 -14.93
CA PHE A 247 0.63 7.98 -15.85
C PHE A 247 1.66 8.15 -16.98
N THR A 248 1.72 9.36 -17.56
CA THR A 248 2.73 9.69 -18.58
C THR A 248 4.14 9.58 -18.03
N ALA A 249 4.39 10.08 -16.82
CA ALA A 249 5.69 9.95 -16.16
C ALA A 249 6.07 8.47 -15.96
N MET A 250 5.14 7.61 -15.51
CA MET A 250 5.37 6.17 -15.40
C MET A 250 5.68 5.50 -16.74
N LYS A 251 5.04 5.96 -17.82
CA LYS A 251 5.33 5.49 -19.19
C LYS A 251 6.73 5.89 -19.65
N GLU A 252 7.15 7.13 -19.38
CA GLU A 252 8.48 7.63 -19.75
C GLU A 252 9.59 6.91 -18.98
N GLN A 253 9.42 6.68 -17.67
CA GLN A 253 10.39 5.96 -16.85
C GLN A 253 10.43 4.46 -17.21
N GLY A 254 9.33 3.86 -17.61
CA GLY A 254 9.25 2.50 -18.12
C GLY A 254 9.37 1.40 -17.06
N ASP A 255 9.44 1.74 -15.77
CA ASP A 255 9.58 0.81 -14.64
C ASP A 255 8.25 0.31 -14.11
N VAL A 256 7.24 1.19 -13.93
CA VAL A 256 5.92 0.81 -13.39
C VAL A 256 5.14 -0.04 -14.39
N LYS A 257 4.75 -1.23 -13.95
CA LYS A 257 3.97 -2.21 -14.73
C LYS A 257 2.58 -2.46 -14.17
N GLY A 258 2.27 -1.95 -12.99
CA GLY A 258 0.95 -2.06 -12.37
C GLY A 258 0.69 -0.91 -11.41
N VAL A 259 -0.54 -0.41 -11.43
CA VAL A 259 -1.08 0.60 -10.52
C VAL A 259 -2.25 -0.03 -9.78
N PHE A 260 -2.22 0.02 -8.46
CA PHE A 260 -3.19 -0.61 -7.57
C PHE A 260 -3.83 0.45 -6.66
N VAL A 261 -5.14 0.60 -6.77
CA VAL A 261 -5.93 1.64 -6.09
C VAL A 261 -7.08 1.05 -5.26
N GLY A 262 -7.76 1.89 -4.49
CA GLY A 262 -9.02 1.61 -3.79
C GLY A 262 -10.12 2.55 -4.25
N HIS A 263 -10.86 3.13 -3.29
CA HIS A 263 -11.77 4.25 -3.44
C HIS A 263 -13.17 3.92 -3.98
N ASP A 264 -13.27 3.17 -5.08
CA ASP A 264 -14.54 2.81 -5.70
C ASP A 264 -14.94 1.40 -5.24
N HIS A 265 -15.83 1.30 -4.25
CA HIS A 265 -16.10 0.08 -3.48
C HIS A 265 -16.72 -1.06 -4.30
N ASP A 266 -17.44 -0.72 -5.35
CA ASP A 266 -18.14 -1.68 -6.24
C ASP A 266 -17.32 -2.06 -7.47
N ASN A 267 -16.05 -1.65 -7.50
CA ASN A 267 -15.07 -2.03 -8.52
C ASN A 267 -13.98 -2.94 -7.94
N ASP A 268 -13.62 -3.96 -8.71
CA ASP A 268 -12.43 -4.78 -8.46
C ASP A 268 -11.75 -5.19 -9.77
N TYR A 269 -12.07 -4.50 -10.85
CA TYR A 269 -11.51 -4.84 -12.15
C TYR A 269 -10.04 -4.48 -12.27
N ALA A 270 -9.38 -5.18 -13.19
CA ALA A 270 -8.05 -4.87 -13.69
C ALA A 270 -8.12 -4.76 -15.22
N VAL A 271 -7.56 -3.69 -15.75
CA VAL A 271 -7.55 -3.38 -17.18
C VAL A 271 -6.15 -3.05 -17.65
N TYR A 272 -5.73 -3.63 -18.78
CA TYR A 272 -4.45 -3.29 -19.39
C TYR A 272 -4.58 -2.01 -20.20
N TRP A 273 -3.69 -1.05 -19.94
CA TRP A 273 -3.66 0.20 -20.65
C TRP A 273 -2.23 0.61 -20.97
N GLN A 274 -1.91 0.73 -22.26
CA GLN A 274 -0.63 1.24 -22.73
C GLN A 274 0.62 0.61 -22.04
N GLY A 275 0.59 -0.68 -21.73
CA GLY A 275 1.71 -1.40 -21.10
C GLY A 275 1.73 -1.38 -19.58
N ILE A 276 0.73 -0.82 -18.93
CA ILE A 276 0.54 -0.81 -17.47
C ILE A 276 -0.81 -1.44 -17.13
N LEU A 277 -0.86 -2.26 -16.09
CA LEU A 277 -2.11 -2.76 -15.53
C LEU A 277 -2.68 -1.73 -14.56
N LEU A 278 -3.91 -1.28 -14.79
CA LEU A 278 -4.68 -0.44 -13.89
C LEU A 278 -5.66 -1.34 -13.14
N ALA A 279 -5.48 -1.51 -11.83
CA ALA A 279 -6.23 -2.47 -11.04
C ALA A 279 -6.81 -1.83 -9.77
N TYR A 280 -8.08 -2.13 -9.48
CA TYR A 280 -8.67 -1.86 -8.17
C TYR A 280 -8.32 -2.97 -7.18
N GLY A 281 -8.17 -2.61 -5.92
CA GLY A 281 -8.32 -3.53 -4.81
C GLY A 281 -9.75 -4.07 -4.72
N ARG A 282 -9.97 -5.07 -3.88
CA ARG A 282 -11.33 -5.47 -3.48
C ARG A 282 -11.64 -4.78 -2.16
N PHE A 283 -12.79 -4.10 -2.07
CA PHE A 283 -13.30 -3.58 -0.80
C PHE A 283 -13.09 -4.61 0.31
N SER A 284 -12.40 -4.22 1.37
CA SER A 284 -12.00 -5.13 2.44
C SER A 284 -12.82 -4.94 3.72
N GLY A 285 -13.66 -3.90 3.74
CA GLY A 285 -14.48 -3.50 4.88
C GLY A 285 -15.63 -4.43 5.22
N GLY A 286 -16.31 -4.07 6.30
CA GLY A 286 -17.63 -4.58 6.65
C GLY A 286 -18.76 -3.70 6.09
N PRO A 287 -20.02 -3.94 6.44
CA PRO A 287 -21.15 -3.13 5.98
C PRO A 287 -21.24 -1.78 6.73
N THR A 288 -20.13 -1.12 6.95
CA THR A 288 -20.01 0.22 7.53
C THR A 288 -20.16 1.32 6.49
N GLU A 289 -19.93 0.99 5.24
CA GLU A 289 -20.14 1.79 4.04
C GLU A 289 -20.76 0.95 2.92
N TYR A 290 -21.20 1.61 1.83
CA TYR A 290 -21.81 0.91 0.70
C TYR A 290 -20.80 -0.07 0.07
N ASN A 291 -21.27 -1.26 -0.24
CA ASN A 291 -20.56 -2.25 -1.00
C ASN A 291 -21.53 -3.37 -1.43
N HIS A 292 -21.56 -3.67 -2.70
CA HIS A 292 -22.43 -4.72 -3.26
C HIS A 292 -21.62 -5.95 -3.72
N LEU A 293 -20.31 -5.97 -3.45
CA LEU A 293 -19.44 -7.11 -3.70
C LEU A 293 -19.08 -7.80 -2.38
N PRO A 294 -18.89 -9.13 -2.35
CA PRO A 294 -18.32 -9.80 -1.19
C PRO A 294 -16.95 -9.20 -0.85
N ASN A 295 -16.73 -8.84 0.41
CA ASN A 295 -15.46 -8.29 0.85
C ASN A 295 -14.30 -9.28 0.69
N GLY A 296 -13.10 -8.76 0.46
CA GLY A 296 -11.92 -9.57 0.21
C GLY A 296 -10.64 -8.75 0.20
N ALA A 297 -9.65 -9.24 -0.53
CA ALA A 297 -8.40 -8.54 -0.76
C ALA A 297 -7.90 -8.83 -2.18
N ARG A 298 -7.10 -7.92 -2.74
CA ARG A 298 -6.32 -8.22 -3.94
C ARG A 298 -4.97 -8.79 -3.52
N ILE A 299 -4.57 -9.83 -4.20
CA ILE A 299 -3.28 -10.48 -4.01
C ILE A 299 -2.42 -10.21 -5.24
N ILE A 300 -1.14 -9.96 -5.04
CA ILE A 300 -0.18 -9.71 -6.09
C ILE A 300 1.05 -10.56 -5.78
N GLU A 301 1.46 -11.42 -6.69
CA GLU A 301 2.62 -12.28 -6.52
C GLU A 301 3.65 -12.00 -7.61
N LEU A 302 4.74 -11.32 -7.25
CA LEU A 302 5.85 -11.05 -8.16
C LEU A 302 6.67 -12.31 -8.37
N ASP A 303 7.20 -12.48 -9.58
CA ASP A 303 8.10 -13.57 -9.98
C ASP A 303 9.42 -12.99 -10.48
N GLU A 304 10.47 -13.11 -9.67
CA GLU A 304 11.81 -12.64 -10.02
C GLU A 304 12.35 -13.32 -11.27
N ALA A 305 12.05 -14.60 -11.46
CA ALA A 305 12.63 -15.39 -12.55
C ALA A 305 12.09 -14.98 -13.93
N SER A 306 10.80 -14.63 -14.00
CA SER A 306 10.15 -14.25 -15.26
C SER A 306 10.06 -12.73 -15.45
N GLY A 307 10.22 -11.92 -14.39
CA GLY A 307 9.94 -10.49 -14.40
C GLY A 307 8.46 -10.15 -14.58
N LYS A 308 7.56 -11.12 -14.31
CA LYS A 308 6.11 -11.00 -14.39
C LYS A 308 5.49 -10.98 -13.00
N TYR A 309 4.18 -10.81 -12.94
CA TYR A 309 3.43 -11.02 -11.70
C TYR A 309 2.04 -11.60 -11.97
N ALA A 310 1.55 -12.37 -11.01
CA ALA A 310 0.17 -12.80 -10.98
C ALA A 310 -0.65 -11.89 -10.03
N THR A 311 -1.95 -11.75 -10.30
CA THR A 311 -2.87 -11.08 -9.38
C THR A 311 -4.22 -11.77 -9.37
N TRP A 312 -4.86 -11.80 -8.19
CA TRP A 312 -6.18 -12.37 -7.98
C TRP A 312 -6.90 -11.70 -6.83
N ILE A 313 -8.20 -11.98 -6.72
CA ILE A 313 -9.00 -11.58 -5.57
C ILE A 313 -9.16 -12.79 -4.64
N ARG A 314 -8.92 -12.60 -3.34
CA ARG A 314 -9.23 -13.54 -2.27
C ARG A 314 -10.49 -13.09 -1.54
N THR A 315 -11.53 -13.92 -1.59
CA THR A 315 -12.78 -13.74 -0.83
C THR A 315 -12.99 -14.90 0.13
N LYS A 316 -14.08 -14.87 0.91
CA LYS A 316 -14.50 -16.01 1.73
C LYS A 316 -14.72 -17.28 0.91
N LYS A 317 -15.08 -17.14 -0.37
CA LYS A 317 -15.37 -18.28 -1.26
C LYS A 317 -14.13 -18.87 -1.92
N GLY A 318 -12.98 -18.22 -1.80
CA GLY A 318 -11.73 -18.66 -2.41
C GLY A 318 -11.11 -17.63 -3.35
N VAL A 319 -10.38 -18.11 -4.34
CA VAL A 319 -9.70 -17.30 -5.37
C VAL A 319 -10.66 -16.98 -6.51
N GLU A 320 -10.69 -15.73 -6.91
CA GLU A 320 -11.43 -15.22 -8.06
C GLU A 320 -10.48 -14.41 -8.97
N GLN A 321 -10.75 -14.34 -10.27
CA GLN A 321 -10.09 -13.43 -11.24
C GLN A 321 -8.56 -13.61 -11.31
N TYR A 322 -8.04 -14.81 -11.25
CA TYR A 322 -6.61 -15.06 -11.36
C TYR A 322 -6.09 -14.70 -12.76
N THR A 323 -5.09 -13.83 -12.84
CA THR A 323 -4.45 -13.39 -14.09
C THR A 323 -2.95 -13.27 -13.92
N ILE A 324 -2.21 -13.35 -15.03
CA ILE A 324 -0.76 -13.14 -15.08
C ILE A 324 -0.49 -11.95 -16.01
N PHE A 325 0.20 -10.95 -15.49
CA PHE A 325 0.64 -9.80 -16.29
C PHE A 325 2.01 -10.09 -16.95
N PRO A 326 2.17 -9.79 -18.25
CA PRO A 326 1.17 -9.26 -19.17
C PRO A 326 0.35 -10.34 -19.89
N ASP A 327 0.64 -11.62 -19.75
CA ASP A 327 0.18 -12.73 -20.60
C ASP A 327 -1.35 -12.86 -20.69
N SER A 328 -2.07 -12.60 -19.59
CA SER A 328 -3.54 -12.65 -19.60
C SER A 328 -4.19 -11.47 -20.32
N TYR A 329 -3.46 -10.39 -20.54
CA TYR A 329 -4.01 -9.12 -21.04
C TYR A 329 -3.62 -8.80 -22.48
N VAL A 330 -2.49 -9.31 -22.94
CA VAL A 330 -2.01 -9.12 -24.33
C VAL A 330 -2.43 -10.34 -25.15
N LYS A 331 -3.23 -10.12 -26.18
CA LYS A 331 -3.55 -11.16 -27.19
C LYS A 331 -2.45 -11.14 -28.25
N ASP A 332 -1.89 -12.31 -28.55
CA ASP A 332 -0.98 -12.53 -29.68
C ASP A 332 -1.62 -12.19 -31.01
#